data_6433edbad232869f438cc5cf78588039
#
_entry.id   6433edbad232869f438cc5cf78588039
#
_cell.length_a   1.000
_cell.length_b   1.000
_cell.length_c   1.000
_cell.angle_alpha   90.00
_cell.angle_beta   90.00
_cell.angle_gamma   90.00
#
_symmetry.space_group_name_H-M   'P 1'
#
loop_
_entity.id
_entity.type
_entity.pdbx_description
1 polymer ?
#
loop_
_entity_poly.entity_id
_entity_poly.type
_entity_poly.pdbx_seq_one_letter_code
_entity_poly.pdbx_strand_id
1 'polypeptide(L)'
;MAIPGIFPAVEYGGSMLVDGGVLCNFPLEYAKRDYPEQEVIGIYLGQFRKNQPVNSLMDTLMLSYMVSMQAHLLKDLDKVDYLFKRKLKVGVIDSAEEKIRDIFDQGYEDGLQKF
;
A
#
# COMPACT_ATOMS: atom_id res chain seq x y z
N MET A 1 -11.13 -0.67 -5.57
CA MET A 1 -10.69 -0.53 -4.17
C MET A 1 -11.85 -0.96 -3.26
N ALA A 2 -11.80 -2.17 -2.71
CA ALA A 2 -12.83 -2.75 -1.84
C ALA A 2 -12.16 -3.20 -0.53
N ILE A 3 -11.58 -2.21 0.19
CA ILE A 3 -10.83 -2.45 1.45
C ILE A 3 -11.82 -2.96 2.50
N PRO A 4 -11.60 -4.18 3.06
CA PRO A 4 -12.47 -4.73 4.07
C PRO A 4 -12.65 -3.81 5.27
N GLY A 5 -13.91 -3.63 5.70
CA GLY A 5 -14.27 -2.74 6.81
C GLY A 5 -14.39 -1.24 6.45
N ILE A 6 -13.97 -0.82 5.24
CA ILE A 6 -14.10 0.56 4.75
C ILE A 6 -15.07 0.62 3.55
N PHE A 7 -14.92 -0.30 2.59
CA PHE A 7 -15.76 -0.37 1.40
C PHE A 7 -16.41 -1.74 1.28
N PRO A 8 -17.62 -1.82 0.69
CA PRO A 8 -18.27 -3.11 0.45
C PRO A 8 -17.47 -3.93 -0.57
N ALA A 9 -17.57 -5.26 -0.44
CA ALA A 9 -17.07 -6.16 -1.47
C ALA A 9 -17.87 -5.99 -2.78
N VAL A 10 -17.24 -6.28 -3.91
CA VAL A 10 -17.81 -6.13 -5.25
C VAL A 10 -18.16 -7.52 -5.79
N GLU A 11 -19.40 -7.71 -6.24
CA GLU A 11 -19.80 -8.94 -6.92
C GLU A 11 -19.32 -8.92 -8.39
N TYR A 12 -18.60 -9.96 -8.78
CA TYR A 12 -18.15 -10.14 -10.16
C TYR A 12 -18.05 -11.62 -10.51
N GLY A 13 -18.71 -12.03 -11.61
CA GLY A 13 -18.67 -13.41 -12.08
C GLY A 13 -19.17 -14.45 -11.07
N GLY A 14 -20.13 -14.11 -10.23
CA GLY A 14 -20.67 -14.98 -9.15
C GLY A 14 -19.78 -15.10 -7.92
N SER A 15 -18.70 -14.29 -7.83
CA SER A 15 -17.79 -14.24 -6.68
C SER A 15 -17.80 -12.86 -6.03
N MET A 16 -17.59 -12.82 -4.71
CA MET A 16 -17.41 -11.57 -3.98
C MET A 16 -15.92 -11.21 -3.96
N LEU A 17 -15.57 -10.08 -4.56
CA LEU A 17 -14.19 -9.58 -4.62
C LEU A 17 -13.93 -8.51 -3.57
N VAL A 18 -12.76 -8.59 -2.98
CA VAL A 18 -12.21 -7.57 -2.07
C VAL A 18 -10.91 -7.01 -2.65
N ASP A 19 -10.34 -6.01 -1.99
CA ASP A 19 -9.08 -5.41 -2.38
C ASP A 19 -7.95 -6.45 -2.47
N GLY A 20 -7.19 -6.45 -3.55
CA GLY A 20 -6.08 -7.38 -3.77
C GLY A 20 -4.96 -7.27 -2.75
N GLY A 21 -4.84 -6.12 -2.10
CA GLY A 21 -3.89 -5.90 -1.00
C GLY A 21 -4.09 -6.85 0.19
N VAL A 22 -5.28 -7.48 0.32
CA VAL A 22 -5.55 -8.51 1.34
C VAL A 22 -4.60 -9.71 1.20
N LEU A 23 -4.33 -10.11 -0.03
CA LEU A 23 -3.49 -11.27 -0.34
C LEU A 23 -2.05 -10.85 -0.68
N CYS A 24 -1.90 -9.80 -1.48
CA CYS A 24 -0.60 -9.35 -1.96
C CYS A 24 -0.60 -7.83 -2.16
N ASN A 25 -0.08 -7.11 -1.18
CA ASN A 25 -0.02 -5.64 -1.23
C ASN A 25 1.19 -5.11 -2.03
N PHE A 26 2.16 -5.97 -2.32
CA PHE A 26 3.34 -5.65 -3.11
C PHE A 26 3.64 -6.81 -4.07
N PRO A 27 3.05 -6.81 -5.29
CA PRO A 27 3.03 -7.97 -6.19
C PRO A 27 4.33 -8.17 -6.98
N LEU A 28 5.48 -8.12 -6.32
CA LEU A 28 6.81 -8.23 -6.93
C LEU A 28 7.03 -9.58 -7.62
N GLU A 29 6.62 -10.67 -6.99
CA GLU A 29 6.78 -12.01 -7.56
C GLU A 29 6.05 -12.15 -8.89
N TYR A 30 4.85 -11.57 -9.00
CA TYR A 30 4.09 -11.55 -10.25
C TYR A 30 4.79 -10.69 -11.32
N ALA A 31 5.29 -9.52 -10.94
CA ALA A 31 6.02 -8.65 -11.87
C ALA A 31 7.28 -9.35 -12.42
N LYS A 32 8.09 -9.95 -11.57
CA LYS A 32 9.31 -10.67 -11.98
C LYS A 32 9.03 -11.96 -12.76
N ARG A 33 7.91 -12.64 -12.47
CA ARG A 33 7.48 -13.81 -13.24
C ARG A 33 7.06 -13.45 -14.66
N ASP A 34 6.28 -12.38 -14.79
CA ASP A 34 5.69 -12.00 -16.07
C ASP A 34 6.68 -11.18 -16.93
N TYR A 35 7.65 -10.51 -16.29
CA TYR A 35 8.67 -9.67 -16.93
C TYR A 35 10.08 -9.94 -16.35
N PRO A 36 10.65 -11.14 -16.53
CA PRO A 36 11.89 -11.55 -15.85
C PRO A 36 13.14 -10.74 -16.25
N GLU A 37 13.14 -10.18 -17.45
CA GLU A 37 14.27 -9.39 -17.98
C GLU A 37 14.14 -7.88 -17.72
N GLN A 38 13.07 -7.45 -17.04
CA GLN A 38 12.79 -6.04 -16.81
C GLN A 38 13.23 -5.61 -15.40
N GLU A 39 13.78 -4.40 -15.30
CA GLU A 39 14.02 -3.78 -14.00
C GLU A 39 12.69 -3.39 -13.34
N VAL A 40 12.58 -3.64 -12.05
CA VAL A 40 11.36 -3.37 -11.28
C VAL A 40 11.56 -2.18 -10.36
N ILE A 41 10.72 -1.16 -10.55
CA ILE A 41 10.64 0.00 -9.68
C ILE A 41 9.57 -0.26 -8.63
N GLY A 42 9.97 -0.34 -7.35
CA GLY A 42 9.08 -0.45 -6.21
C GLY A 42 8.79 0.91 -5.59
N ILE A 43 7.52 1.23 -5.37
CA ILE A 43 7.11 2.45 -4.66
C ILE A 43 6.43 2.03 -3.36
N TYR A 44 7.05 2.35 -2.23
CA TYR A 44 6.55 2.04 -0.91
C TYR A 44 6.13 3.30 -0.16
N LEU A 45 4.84 3.49 -0.03
CA LEU A 45 4.22 4.60 0.69
C LEU A 45 3.90 4.18 2.14
N GLY A 46 4.93 3.80 2.90
CA GLY A 46 4.77 3.23 4.23
C GLY A 46 3.99 4.12 5.17
N GLN A 47 2.84 3.63 5.60
CA GLN A 47 2.07 4.19 6.71
C GLN A 47 2.12 3.23 7.89
N PHE A 48 3.03 3.46 8.83
CA PHE A 48 2.90 2.86 10.14
C PHE A 48 2.56 3.95 11.14
N ARG A 49 1.30 4.01 11.53
CA ARG A 49 0.92 4.73 12.74
C ARG A 49 1.31 3.87 13.94
N LYS A 50 2.51 4.07 14.48
CA LYS A 50 2.83 3.65 15.84
C LYS A 50 1.83 4.34 16.77
N ASN A 51 1.19 3.59 17.66
CA ASN A 51 0.34 4.09 18.75
C ASN A 51 -1.03 4.62 18.33
N GLN A 52 -1.77 3.93 17.48
CA GLN A 52 -3.22 4.16 17.43
C GLN A 52 -3.87 3.50 18.66
N PRO A 53 -4.72 4.23 19.39
CA PRO A 53 -5.50 3.61 20.46
C PRO A 53 -6.43 2.56 19.83
N VAL A 54 -6.45 1.36 20.40
CA VAL A 54 -7.36 0.29 20.00
C VAL A 54 -8.49 0.28 21.03
N ASN A 55 -9.64 0.84 20.65
CA ASN A 55 -10.76 1.06 21.57
C ASN A 55 -11.97 0.19 21.22
N SER A 56 -11.95 -0.50 20.08
CA SER A 56 -13.06 -1.31 19.60
C SER A 56 -12.58 -2.62 18.98
N LEU A 57 -13.50 -3.60 18.83
CA LEU A 57 -13.25 -4.82 18.09
C LEU A 57 -12.87 -4.52 16.62
N MET A 58 -13.50 -3.51 16.03
CA MET A 58 -13.21 -3.09 14.66
C MET A 58 -11.79 -2.56 14.52
N ASP A 59 -11.31 -1.77 15.49
CA ASP A 59 -9.92 -1.30 15.51
C ASP A 59 -8.94 -2.46 15.59
N THR A 60 -9.26 -3.47 16.41
CA THR A 60 -8.44 -4.68 16.53
C THR A 60 -8.37 -5.45 15.22
N LEU A 61 -9.51 -5.66 14.56
CA LEU A 61 -9.57 -6.36 13.27
C LEU A 61 -8.80 -5.59 12.18
N MET A 62 -9.00 -4.27 12.12
CA MET A 62 -8.30 -3.41 11.15
C MET A 62 -6.79 -3.40 11.40
N LEU A 63 -6.35 -3.32 12.65
CA LEU A 63 -4.94 -3.38 13.00
C LEU A 63 -4.34 -4.73 12.61
N SER A 64 -5.02 -5.84 12.92
CA SER A 64 -4.57 -7.19 12.56
C SER A 64 -4.42 -7.36 11.05
N TYR A 65 -5.38 -6.85 10.28
CA TYR A 65 -5.33 -6.81 8.82
C TYR A 65 -4.12 -6.02 8.31
N MET A 66 -3.90 -4.81 8.83
CA MET A 66 -2.77 -3.96 8.43
C MET A 66 -1.42 -4.61 8.76
N VAL A 67 -1.30 -5.25 9.92
CA VAL A 67 -0.06 -5.95 10.33
C VAL A 67 0.21 -7.14 9.41
N SER A 68 -0.82 -7.92 9.06
CA SER A 68 -0.69 -9.05 8.14
C SER A 68 -0.21 -8.61 6.76
N MET A 69 -0.82 -7.57 6.20
CA MET A 69 -0.40 -7.01 4.90
C MET A 69 1.07 -6.58 4.90
N GLN A 70 1.52 -5.97 6.00
CA GLN A 70 2.89 -5.48 6.08
C GLN A 70 3.93 -6.58 6.25
N ALA A 71 3.62 -7.64 6.96
CA ALA A 71 4.55 -8.74 7.17
C ALA A 71 5.02 -9.38 5.84
N HIS A 72 4.13 -9.45 4.85
CA HIS A 72 4.46 -9.94 3.51
C HIS A 72 5.26 -8.91 2.70
N LEU A 73 4.85 -7.64 2.75
CA LEU A 73 5.48 -6.57 2.00
C LEU A 73 6.96 -6.36 2.37
N LEU A 74 7.30 -6.37 3.66
CA LEU A 74 8.67 -6.11 4.12
C LEU A 74 9.70 -7.12 3.61
N LYS A 75 9.29 -8.34 3.27
CA LYS A 75 10.17 -9.38 2.74
C LYS A 75 10.61 -9.12 1.30
N ASP A 76 9.87 -8.31 0.57
CA ASP A 76 10.05 -8.11 -0.86
C ASP A 76 10.61 -6.73 -1.22
N LEU A 77 10.64 -5.80 -0.27
CA LEU A 77 11.15 -4.44 -0.53
C LEU A 77 12.60 -4.40 -0.99
N ASP A 78 13.45 -5.28 -0.46
CA ASP A 78 14.88 -5.31 -0.79
C ASP A 78 15.18 -6.08 -2.08
N LYS A 79 14.16 -6.65 -2.73
CA LYS A 79 14.29 -7.46 -3.95
C LYS A 79 13.98 -6.71 -5.23
N VAL A 80 13.57 -5.44 -5.13
CA VAL A 80 13.36 -4.56 -6.28
C VAL A 80 14.67 -3.92 -6.72
N ASP A 81 14.76 -3.58 -7.99
CA ASP A 81 15.98 -2.97 -8.54
C ASP A 81 16.09 -1.50 -8.11
N TYR A 82 14.98 -0.79 -8.09
CA TYR A 82 14.88 0.58 -7.57
C TYR A 82 13.75 0.70 -6.55
N LEU A 83 14.04 1.18 -5.34
CA LEU A 83 13.05 1.38 -4.29
C LEU A 83 12.88 2.86 -3.96
N PHE A 84 11.65 3.35 -4.14
CA PHE A 84 11.20 4.62 -3.56
C PHE A 84 10.49 4.35 -2.25
N LYS A 85 11.00 4.93 -1.16
CA LYS A 85 10.45 4.71 0.18
C LYS A 85 10.12 6.04 0.83
N ARG A 86 8.83 6.33 0.96
CA ARG A 86 8.38 7.54 1.64
C ARG A 86 7.29 7.22 2.67
N LYS A 87 7.38 7.88 3.81
CA LYS A 87 6.33 7.83 4.83
C LYS A 87 5.37 8.99 4.61
N LEU A 88 4.16 8.70 4.20
CA LEU A 88 3.11 9.70 4.07
C LEU A 88 2.51 10.03 5.44
N LYS A 89 2.26 11.32 5.69
CA LYS A 89 1.61 11.81 6.92
C LYS A 89 0.09 11.96 6.76
N VAL A 90 -0.51 11.26 5.81
CA VAL A 90 -1.94 11.35 5.47
C VAL A 90 -2.66 10.04 5.74
N GLY A 91 -3.94 10.13 6.09
CA GLY A 91 -4.81 8.96 6.24
C GLY A 91 -5.33 8.46 4.89
N VAL A 92 -5.80 7.20 4.86
CA VAL A 92 -6.38 6.55 3.65
C VAL A 92 -7.58 7.33 3.08
N ILE A 93 -8.28 8.11 3.92
CA ILE A 93 -9.51 8.84 3.57
C ILE A 93 -9.25 10.36 3.53
N ASP A 94 -8.01 10.81 3.70
CA ASP A 94 -7.69 12.23 3.73
C ASP A 94 -7.59 12.76 2.28
N SER A 95 -8.60 13.51 1.87
CA SER A 95 -8.76 14.03 0.50
C SER A 95 -8.62 15.56 0.41
N ALA A 96 -8.01 16.21 1.40
CA ALA A 96 -7.77 17.65 1.35
C ALA A 96 -6.84 17.99 0.16
N GLU A 97 -7.30 18.88 -0.72
CA GLU A 97 -6.59 19.22 -1.98
C GLU A 97 -5.15 19.69 -1.74
N GLU A 98 -4.93 20.51 -0.71
CA GLU A 98 -3.61 21.00 -0.33
C GLU A 98 -2.64 19.84 0.00
N LYS A 99 -3.11 18.85 0.75
CA LYS A 99 -2.30 17.67 1.11
C LYS A 99 -2.01 16.77 -0.08
N ILE A 100 -2.95 16.66 -1.01
CA ILE A 100 -2.75 15.89 -2.26
C ILE A 100 -1.66 16.57 -3.09
N ARG A 101 -1.70 17.89 -3.20
CA ARG A 101 -0.69 18.68 -3.93
C ARG A 101 0.69 18.55 -3.31
N ASP A 102 0.81 18.69 -1.99
CA ASP A 102 2.08 18.49 -1.27
C ASP A 102 2.68 17.10 -1.48
N ILE A 103 1.85 16.04 -1.49
CA ILE A 103 2.32 14.67 -1.73
C ILE A 103 2.80 14.52 -3.17
N PHE A 104 2.08 15.11 -4.13
CA PHE A 104 2.49 15.09 -5.52
C PHE A 104 3.84 15.76 -5.74
N ASP A 105 4.02 16.97 -5.20
CA ASP A 105 5.27 17.73 -5.33
C ASP A 105 6.45 16.99 -4.68
N GLN A 106 6.23 16.41 -3.50
CA GLN A 106 7.23 15.58 -2.82
C GLN A 106 7.60 14.33 -3.65
N GLY A 107 6.63 13.66 -4.25
CA GLY A 107 6.89 12.50 -5.12
C GLY A 107 7.65 12.87 -6.38
N TYR A 108 7.34 14.02 -6.96
CA TYR A 108 8.04 14.55 -8.13
C TYR A 108 9.51 14.85 -7.82
N GLU A 109 9.80 15.52 -6.69
CA GLU A 109 11.17 15.81 -6.25
C GLU A 109 11.95 14.52 -5.97
N ASP A 110 11.34 13.53 -5.30
CA ASP A 110 11.98 12.22 -5.06
C ASP A 110 12.35 11.51 -6.37
N GLY A 111 11.49 11.63 -7.39
CA GLY A 111 11.77 11.10 -8.72
C GLY A 111 12.98 11.76 -9.38
N LEU A 112 13.05 13.11 -9.37
CA LEU A 112 14.16 13.86 -9.94
C LEU A 112 15.51 13.60 -9.26
N GLN A 113 15.52 13.26 -7.97
CA GLN A 113 16.77 12.97 -7.24
C GLN A 113 17.31 11.56 -7.52
N LYS A 114 16.47 10.65 -8.01
CA LYS A 114 16.83 9.24 -8.14
C LYS A 114 17.14 8.81 -9.57
N PHE A 115 16.71 9.58 -10.56
CA PHE A 115 16.98 9.45 -11.99
C PHE A 115 17.61 10.74 -12.57
#